data_381280fea18549d405d23356d77f4491
#
_entry.id   381280fea18549d405d23356d77f4491
#
_cell.length_a   1.000
_cell.length_b   1.000
_cell.length_c   1.000
_cell.angle_alpha   90.00
_cell.angle_beta   90.00
_cell.angle_gamma   90.00
#
_symmetry.space_group_name_H-M   'P 1'
#
loop_
_entity.id
_entity.type
_entity.pdbx_description
1 polymer ?
#
loop_
_entity_poly.entity_id
_entity_poly.type
_entity_poly.pdbx_seq_one_letter_code
_entity_poly.pdbx_strand_id
1 'polypeptide(L)'
;MAKKTTKLKARRAIKRVVPAAKTATKAPREKAASRRATDESQVAVAESLRGKYVYCVIQSADSLKFGAAGIGDNGSEIHTVHYRDLAAVVSDVPLGILDSTRENVLAHERVNEIVMRDHTVIPMSFGTIFKTRDDIVQLLRSAYDAFGDVLSKMRDKMEFGLKVLWDRDSIVKDIEDEDEGIHRLKNEIALQKGSTYFARM
;
A
#
# COMPACT_ATOMS: atom_id res chain seq x y z
N MET A 1 -28.27 0.13 58.45
CA MET A 1 -29.74 -0.03 58.28
C MET A 1 -29.94 -0.80 57.00
N ALA A 2 -30.18 -2.07 57.03
CA ALA A 2 -31.48 -2.77 57.14
C ALA A 2 -32.29 -2.50 55.87
N LYS A 3 -32.79 -3.45 55.07
CA LYS A 3 -33.30 -4.81 55.27
C LYS A 3 -33.52 -5.40 53.86
N LYS A 4 -33.21 -6.67 53.59
CA LYS A 4 -34.12 -7.85 53.61
C LYS A 4 -35.28 -7.69 52.60
N THR A 5 -35.60 -8.63 51.75
CA THR A 5 -35.99 -10.05 51.91
C THR A 5 -36.35 -10.59 50.52
N THR A 6 -35.90 -11.75 50.08
CA THR A 6 -36.37 -13.13 50.25
C THR A 6 -37.70 -13.48 49.54
N LYS A 7 -37.65 -14.55 48.80
CA LYS A 7 -38.50 -15.75 48.65
C LYS A 7 -38.91 -16.03 47.19
N LEU A 8 -38.64 -17.12 46.65
CA LEU A 8 -38.81 -18.56 46.87
C LEU A 8 -39.95 -19.14 46.02
N LYS A 9 -39.61 -20.21 45.31
CA LYS A 9 -40.39 -21.40 44.94
C LYS A 9 -41.41 -21.30 43.80
N ALA A 10 -41.23 -22.11 42.74
CA ALA A 10 -41.98 -23.38 42.73
C ALA A 10 -41.50 -24.29 41.58
N ARG A 11 -41.23 -25.49 41.98
CA ARG A 11 -41.02 -26.71 41.19
C ARG A 11 -42.31 -27.10 40.48
N ARG A 12 -42.18 -27.55 39.20
CA ARG A 12 -43.09 -28.60 38.72
C ARG A 12 -42.38 -29.45 37.67
N ALA A 13 -42.10 -30.66 38.10
CA ALA A 13 -41.73 -31.79 37.27
C ALA A 13 -42.97 -32.41 36.64
N ILE A 14 -42.93 -32.73 35.36
CA ILE A 14 -43.80 -33.77 34.80
C ILE A 14 -43.08 -34.48 33.65
N LYS A 15 -42.78 -35.70 33.91
CA LYS A 15 -42.91 -36.97 33.17
C LYS A 15 -42.40 -37.07 31.71
N ARG A 16 -41.42 -37.87 31.66
CA ARG A 16 -40.94 -38.87 30.70
C ARG A 16 -42.03 -39.56 29.91
N VAL A 17 -41.95 -39.48 28.57
CA VAL A 17 -42.51 -40.52 27.68
C VAL A 17 -41.43 -40.73 26.59
N VAL A 18 -40.91 -41.96 26.53
CA VAL A 18 -40.20 -42.53 25.41
C VAL A 18 -41.18 -43.41 24.67
N PRO A 19 -41.19 -43.39 23.34
CA PRO A 19 -41.07 -44.66 22.67
C PRO A 19 -40.16 -44.66 21.42
N ALA A 20 -39.41 -45.76 21.34
CA ALA A 20 -39.11 -46.63 20.21
C ALA A 20 -38.36 -46.09 19.01
N ALA A 21 -37.22 -46.72 18.84
CA ALA A 21 -36.38 -46.84 17.67
C ALA A 21 -37.13 -47.13 16.37
N LYS A 22 -36.69 -46.46 15.26
CA LYS A 22 -36.66 -47.08 13.95
C LYS A 22 -35.58 -46.49 13.05
N THR A 23 -34.72 -47.39 12.59
CA THR A 23 -34.05 -47.51 11.31
C THR A 23 -33.03 -46.43 10.88
N ALA A 24 -31.80 -46.90 10.86
CA ALA A 24 -30.67 -46.38 10.11
C ALA A 24 -31.03 -46.08 8.66
N THR A 25 -30.72 -44.86 8.22
CA THR A 25 -30.53 -44.57 6.80
C THR A 25 -29.14 -43.97 6.62
N LYS A 26 -28.32 -44.76 5.97
CA LYS A 26 -26.93 -44.48 5.58
C LYS A 26 -27.00 -43.56 4.37
N ALA A 27 -26.46 -42.36 4.48
CA ALA A 27 -25.84 -41.47 3.53
C ALA A 27 -26.11 -39.99 3.94
N PRO A 28 -25.20 -39.04 3.85
CA PRO A 28 -24.39 -38.82 2.66
C PRO A 28 -22.91 -38.52 2.91
N ARG A 29 -22.04 -39.42 2.62
CA ARG A 29 -20.59 -39.15 2.61
C ARG A 29 -20.15 -38.49 1.28
N GLU A 30 -20.95 -38.58 0.22
CA GLU A 30 -20.63 -38.01 -1.09
C GLU A 30 -20.82 -36.49 -1.21
N LYS A 31 -21.78 -35.90 -0.49
CA LYS A 31 -21.99 -34.44 -0.54
C LYS A 31 -20.93 -33.62 0.18
N ALA A 32 -20.16 -34.20 1.13
CA ALA A 32 -19.09 -33.52 1.82
C ALA A 32 -17.79 -33.47 1.00
N ALA A 33 -17.52 -34.53 0.22
CA ALA A 33 -16.36 -34.59 -0.66
C ALA A 33 -16.52 -33.64 -1.87
N SER A 34 -17.73 -33.54 -2.46
CA SER A 34 -18.01 -32.62 -3.56
C SER A 34 -17.93 -31.14 -3.15
N ARG A 35 -18.34 -30.79 -1.92
CA ARG A 35 -18.23 -29.42 -1.41
C ARG A 35 -16.79 -29.02 -1.11
N ARG A 36 -15.94 -29.93 -0.63
CA ARG A 36 -14.51 -29.66 -0.43
C ARG A 36 -13.75 -29.48 -1.75
N ALA A 37 -14.03 -30.30 -2.75
CA ALA A 37 -13.38 -30.19 -4.06
C ALA A 37 -13.78 -28.89 -4.82
N THR A 38 -15.02 -28.43 -4.66
CA THR A 38 -15.46 -27.13 -5.23
C THR A 38 -14.89 -25.95 -4.49
N ASP A 39 -14.71 -26.05 -3.17
CA ASP A 39 -14.13 -24.99 -2.35
C ASP A 39 -12.61 -24.85 -2.61
N GLU A 40 -11.88 -25.95 -2.70
CA GLU A 40 -10.44 -25.97 -3.08
C GLU A 40 -10.21 -25.46 -4.51
N SER A 41 -11.10 -25.78 -5.45
CA SER A 41 -11.02 -25.27 -6.82
C SER A 41 -11.33 -23.78 -6.91
N GLN A 42 -12.27 -23.26 -6.13
CA GLN A 42 -12.60 -21.83 -6.09
C GLN A 42 -11.51 -21.02 -5.40
N VAL A 43 -10.89 -21.56 -4.34
CA VAL A 43 -9.75 -20.95 -3.68
C VAL A 43 -8.53 -20.91 -4.61
N ALA A 44 -8.24 -22.00 -5.33
CA ALA A 44 -7.13 -22.05 -6.29
C ALA A 44 -7.33 -21.06 -7.47
N VAL A 45 -8.58 -20.91 -7.96
CA VAL A 45 -8.90 -19.91 -9.00
C VAL A 45 -8.80 -18.49 -8.46
N ALA A 46 -9.23 -18.25 -7.23
CA ALA A 46 -9.10 -16.94 -6.60
C ALA A 46 -7.62 -16.56 -6.33
N GLU A 47 -6.78 -17.53 -5.96
CA GLU A 47 -5.34 -17.34 -5.81
C GLU A 47 -4.64 -17.11 -7.16
N SER A 48 -5.08 -17.76 -8.23
CA SER A 48 -4.52 -17.56 -9.58
C SER A 48 -4.83 -16.16 -10.17
N LEU A 49 -5.78 -15.44 -9.60
CA LEU A 49 -6.13 -14.06 -9.97
C LEU A 49 -5.45 -13.01 -9.10
N ARG A 50 -4.54 -13.41 -8.18
CA ARG A 50 -3.79 -12.48 -7.32
C ARG A 50 -2.37 -12.29 -7.83
N GLY A 51 -1.97 -11.02 -7.87
CA GLY A 51 -0.59 -10.62 -8.12
C GLY A 51 0.13 -10.24 -6.83
N LYS A 52 1.44 -10.04 -6.96
CA LYS A 52 2.32 -9.53 -5.90
C LYS A 52 2.66 -8.08 -6.19
N TYR A 53 2.14 -7.17 -5.39
CA TYR A 53 2.52 -5.76 -5.42
C TYR A 53 3.85 -5.58 -4.70
N VAL A 54 4.81 -4.91 -5.33
CA VAL A 54 6.15 -4.69 -4.77
C VAL A 54 6.31 -3.23 -4.34
N TYR A 55 6.65 -3.02 -3.07
CA TYR A 55 6.87 -1.68 -2.49
C TYR A 55 8.32 -1.24 -2.63
N CYS A 56 9.24 -2.09 -2.22
CA CYS A 56 10.67 -1.81 -2.22
C CYS A 56 11.49 -3.09 -2.21
N VAL A 57 12.81 -2.93 -2.42
CA VAL A 57 13.82 -3.96 -2.23
C VAL A 57 14.73 -3.56 -1.07
N ILE A 58 15.05 -4.51 -0.20
CA ILE A 58 15.91 -4.36 0.98
C ILE A 58 16.97 -5.44 1.01
N GLN A 59 17.99 -5.26 1.83
CA GLN A 59 18.94 -6.32 2.17
C GLN A 59 18.49 -6.99 3.47
N SER A 60 18.02 -8.23 3.37
CA SER A 60 17.64 -9.08 4.50
C SER A 60 17.66 -10.54 4.08
N ALA A 61 18.27 -11.40 4.89
CA ALA A 61 18.21 -12.87 4.74
C ALA A 61 17.00 -13.47 5.45
N ASP A 62 16.43 -12.74 6.43
CA ASP A 62 15.33 -13.20 7.27
C ASP A 62 13.98 -12.90 6.63
N SER A 63 13.02 -13.83 6.78
CA SER A 63 11.64 -13.60 6.38
C SER A 63 10.97 -12.63 7.34
N LEU A 64 10.56 -11.47 6.81
CA LEU A 64 9.98 -10.38 7.59
C LEU A 64 8.49 -10.23 7.29
N LYS A 65 7.75 -9.75 8.30
CA LYS A 65 6.35 -9.36 8.23
C LYS A 65 6.19 -7.97 8.84
N PHE A 66 5.50 -7.07 8.13
CA PHE A 66 5.34 -5.67 8.54
C PHE A 66 3.89 -5.32 8.90
N GLY A 67 3.03 -6.35 9.06
CA GLY A 67 1.62 -6.17 9.41
C GLY A 67 0.72 -5.88 8.21
N ALA A 68 -0.52 -5.49 8.50
CA ALA A 68 -1.56 -5.25 7.52
C ALA A 68 -1.67 -3.74 7.21
N ALA A 69 -0.70 -3.20 6.49
CA ALA A 69 -0.68 -1.80 6.06
C ALA A 69 -0.57 -1.65 4.54
N GLY A 70 -0.64 -2.77 3.80
CA GLY A 70 -0.54 -2.80 2.34
C GLY A 70 -1.76 -2.22 1.64
N ILE A 71 -1.64 -2.07 0.32
CA ILE A 71 -2.70 -1.58 -0.54
C ILE A 71 -3.91 -2.52 -0.51
N GLY A 72 -5.12 -1.95 -0.47
CA GLY A 72 -6.41 -2.64 -0.43
C GLY A 72 -7.31 -2.16 0.72
N ASP A 73 -8.62 -2.41 0.62
CA ASP A 73 -9.67 -1.84 1.48
C ASP A 73 -9.49 -2.09 2.99
N ASN A 74 -8.83 -3.19 3.36
CA ASN A 74 -8.57 -3.54 4.76
C ASN A 74 -7.07 -3.60 5.11
N GLY A 75 -6.20 -3.13 4.20
CA GLY A 75 -4.76 -3.31 4.31
C GLY A 75 -4.36 -4.78 4.07
N SER A 76 -3.56 -5.02 3.05
CA SER A 76 -3.00 -6.36 2.79
C SER A 76 -1.82 -6.63 3.71
N GLU A 77 -1.63 -7.91 4.12
CA GLU A 77 -0.46 -8.32 4.90
C GLU A 77 0.81 -8.12 4.07
N ILE A 78 1.78 -7.46 4.66
CA ILE A 78 3.07 -7.16 4.03
C ILE A 78 4.09 -8.20 4.47
N HIS A 79 4.73 -8.84 3.52
CA HIS A 79 5.73 -9.86 3.74
C HIS A 79 6.89 -9.74 2.75
N THR A 80 7.92 -10.57 2.90
CA THR A 80 9.10 -10.55 2.03
C THR A 80 9.18 -11.76 1.11
N VAL A 81 9.66 -11.51 -0.11
CA VAL A 81 10.07 -12.53 -1.09
C VAL A 81 11.57 -12.42 -1.29
N HIS A 82 12.29 -13.53 -1.12
CA HIS A 82 13.74 -13.52 -1.01
C HIS A 82 14.45 -14.17 -2.22
N TYR A 83 15.62 -13.62 -2.50
CA TYR A 83 16.67 -14.27 -3.24
C TYR A 83 18.01 -14.01 -2.56
N ARG A 84 18.63 -15.01 -1.94
CA ARG A 84 19.82 -14.88 -1.06
C ARG A 84 19.54 -13.89 0.07
N ASP A 85 20.36 -12.84 0.20
CA ASP A 85 20.26 -11.77 1.18
C ASP A 85 19.51 -10.51 0.68
N LEU A 86 18.89 -10.60 -0.50
CA LEU A 86 17.96 -9.58 -0.99
C LEU A 86 16.52 -10.01 -0.77
N ALA A 87 15.68 -9.08 -0.40
CA ALA A 87 14.26 -9.29 -0.19
C ALA A 87 13.43 -8.17 -0.84
N ALA A 88 12.42 -8.56 -1.60
CA ALA A 88 11.36 -7.67 -2.05
C ALA A 88 10.25 -7.64 -1.01
N VAL A 89 9.83 -6.45 -0.59
CA VAL A 89 8.69 -6.23 0.30
C VAL A 89 7.43 -6.16 -0.52
N VAL A 90 6.49 -7.07 -0.25
CA VAL A 90 5.32 -7.30 -1.11
C VAL A 90 4.03 -7.45 -0.32
N SER A 91 2.90 -7.26 -1.00
CA SER A 91 1.58 -7.70 -0.56
C SER A 91 0.81 -8.36 -1.69
N ASP A 92 -0.21 -9.14 -1.34
CA ASP A 92 -1.10 -9.78 -2.31
C ASP A 92 -2.22 -8.84 -2.73
N VAL A 93 -2.31 -8.57 -4.03
CA VAL A 93 -3.34 -7.72 -4.62
C VAL A 93 -4.07 -8.45 -5.75
N PRO A 94 -5.30 -8.09 -6.11
CA PRO A 94 -5.92 -8.57 -7.33
C PRO A 94 -5.05 -8.24 -8.55
N LEU A 95 -4.92 -9.17 -9.50
CA LEU A 95 -4.27 -8.90 -10.78
C LEU A 95 -5.12 -7.91 -11.58
N GLY A 96 -4.56 -6.76 -11.88
CA GLY A 96 -5.22 -5.71 -12.63
C GLY A 96 -4.45 -4.39 -12.59
N ILE A 97 -5.02 -3.38 -13.22
CA ILE A 97 -4.50 -2.02 -13.11
C ILE A 97 -4.94 -1.48 -11.76
N LEU A 98 -3.98 -1.06 -10.98
CA LEU A 98 -4.22 -0.41 -9.69
C LEU A 98 -4.37 1.09 -9.93
N ASP A 99 -5.53 1.64 -9.61
CA ASP A 99 -5.77 3.07 -9.71
C ASP A 99 -4.88 3.84 -8.72
N SER A 100 -4.27 4.92 -9.21
CA SER A 100 -3.42 5.82 -8.41
C SER A 100 -4.30 6.77 -7.57
N THR A 101 -5.21 6.21 -6.78
CA THR A 101 -5.98 6.99 -5.82
C THR A 101 -5.06 7.52 -4.73
N ARG A 102 -5.48 8.59 -4.07
CA ARG A 102 -4.72 9.16 -2.96
C ARG A 102 -4.47 8.12 -1.85
N GLU A 103 -5.47 7.30 -1.55
CA GLU A 103 -5.41 6.24 -0.55
C GLU A 103 -4.35 5.21 -0.89
N ASN A 104 -4.33 4.72 -2.14
CA ASN A 104 -3.36 3.73 -2.60
C ASN A 104 -1.93 4.28 -2.62
N VAL A 105 -1.74 5.54 -3.07
CA VAL A 105 -0.43 6.20 -3.07
C VAL A 105 0.08 6.37 -1.63
N LEU A 106 -0.76 6.86 -0.72
CA LEU A 106 -0.39 7.01 0.69
C LEU A 106 -0.12 5.66 1.38
N ALA A 107 -0.85 4.59 1.01
CA ALA A 107 -0.57 3.25 1.51
C ALA A 107 0.81 2.76 1.04
N HIS A 108 1.15 2.99 -0.24
CA HIS A 108 2.48 2.67 -0.78
C HIS A 108 3.60 3.42 -0.02
N GLU A 109 3.46 4.73 0.16
CA GLU A 109 4.42 5.56 0.90
C GLU A 109 4.56 5.07 2.35
N ARG A 110 3.44 4.82 3.04
CA ARG A 110 3.45 4.33 4.42
C ARG A 110 4.20 3.02 4.60
N VAL A 111 4.06 2.08 3.65
CA VAL A 111 4.82 0.82 3.70
C VAL A 111 6.31 1.10 3.58
N ASN A 112 6.73 1.94 2.64
CA ASN A 112 8.13 2.34 2.51
C ASN A 112 8.65 3.01 3.79
N GLU A 113 7.89 3.92 4.41
CA GLU A 113 8.25 4.54 5.69
C GLU A 113 8.42 3.53 6.82
N ILE A 114 7.53 2.52 6.92
CA ILE A 114 7.62 1.46 7.93
C ILE A 114 8.92 0.68 7.76
N VAL A 115 9.23 0.28 6.52
CA VAL A 115 10.43 -0.51 6.21
C VAL A 115 11.72 0.30 6.40
N MET A 116 11.70 1.60 6.05
CA MET A 116 12.85 2.51 6.19
C MET A 116 13.29 2.75 7.64
N ARG A 117 12.47 2.42 8.63
CA ARG A 117 12.85 2.56 10.04
C ARG A 117 14.03 1.67 10.41
N ASP A 118 14.09 0.47 9.84
CA ASP A 118 15.05 -0.56 10.21
C ASP A 118 15.93 -1.01 9.04
N HIS A 119 15.61 -0.62 7.81
CA HIS A 119 16.30 -1.07 6.59
C HIS A 119 16.57 0.08 5.63
N THR A 120 17.68 -0.01 4.91
CA THR A 120 17.90 0.78 3.69
C THR A 120 17.00 0.22 2.59
N VAL A 121 16.24 1.07 1.91
CA VAL A 121 15.27 0.65 0.88
C VAL A 121 15.61 1.19 -0.50
N ILE A 122 15.36 0.39 -1.52
CA ILE A 122 15.24 0.85 -2.91
C ILE A 122 13.74 0.87 -3.21
N PRO A 123 13.07 2.03 -3.25
CA PRO A 123 11.64 2.09 -3.52
C PRO A 123 11.35 1.66 -4.96
N MET A 124 10.25 0.93 -5.15
CA MET A 124 9.74 0.60 -6.47
C MET A 124 8.68 1.62 -6.89
N SER A 125 8.51 1.80 -8.17
CA SER A 125 7.47 2.68 -8.70
C SER A 125 6.08 2.22 -8.29
N PHE A 126 5.18 3.15 -7.98
CA PHE A 126 3.78 2.85 -7.71
C PHE A 126 3.17 2.03 -8.88
N GLY A 127 2.38 1.01 -8.53
CA GLY A 127 1.75 0.13 -9.52
C GLY A 127 2.62 -1.03 -10.01
N THR A 128 3.79 -1.27 -9.40
CA THR A 128 4.65 -2.41 -9.74
C THR A 128 4.04 -3.71 -9.21
N ILE A 129 3.43 -4.50 -10.10
CA ILE A 129 2.77 -5.78 -9.79
C ILE A 129 3.38 -6.90 -10.62
N PHE A 130 3.77 -7.97 -9.97
CA PHE A 130 4.21 -9.22 -10.59
C PHE A 130 3.11 -10.27 -10.51
N LYS A 131 3.05 -11.16 -11.50
CA LYS A 131 2.05 -12.23 -11.53
C LYS A 131 2.33 -13.29 -10.48
N THR A 132 3.61 -13.64 -10.31
CA THR A 132 4.02 -14.73 -9.44
C THR A 132 5.16 -14.31 -8.52
N ARG A 133 5.34 -15.09 -7.45
CA ARG A 133 6.52 -15.01 -6.59
C ARG A 133 7.82 -15.27 -7.36
N ASP A 134 7.79 -16.20 -8.32
CA ASP A 134 8.96 -16.59 -9.07
C ASP A 134 9.45 -15.48 -10.01
N ASP A 135 8.55 -14.65 -10.56
CA ASP A 135 8.91 -13.46 -11.34
C ASP A 135 9.72 -12.48 -10.49
N ILE A 136 9.35 -12.29 -9.23
CA ILE A 136 10.08 -11.43 -8.28
C ILE A 136 11.46 -12.03 -7.97
N VAL A 137 11.52 -13.34 -7.70
CA VAL A 137 12.79 -14.03 -7.46
C VAL A 137 13.71 -13.89 -8.69
N GLN A 138 13.16 -13.99 -9.89
CA GLN A 138 13.91 -13.79 -11.13
C GLN A 138 14.42 -12.35 -11.29
N LEU A 139 13.61 -11.35 -10.94
CA LEU A 139 14.06 -9.94 -10.89
C LEU A 139 15.24 -9.79 -9.92
N LEU A 140 15.07 -10.23 -8.67
CA LEU A 140 16.11 -10.13 -7.65
C LEU A 140 17.39 -10.84 -8.06
N ARG A 141 17.28 -12.00 -8.74
CA ARG A 141 18.41 -12.76 -9.27
C ARG A 141 19.14 -12.00 -10.39
N SER A 142 18.39 -11.48 -11.36
CA SER A 142 18.96 -10.83 -12.55
C SER A 142 19.66 -9.52 -12.24
N ALA A 143 19.21 -8.80 -11.22
CA ALA A 143 19.73 -7.51 -10.79
C ALA A 143 20.46 -7.56 -9.43
N TYR A 144 20.89 -8.75 -9.00
CA TYR A 144 21.43 -8.99 -7.66
C TYR A 144 22.59 -8.04 -7.30
N ASP A 145 23.60 -7.97 -8.16
CA ASP A 145 24.78 -7.13 -7.92
C ASP A 145 24.42 -5.65 -7.95
N ALA A 146 23.55 -5.24 -8.89
CA ALA A 146 23.10 -3.86 -8.99
C ALA A 146 22.31 -3.40 -7.74
N PHE A 147 21.40 -4.23 -7.24
CA PHE A 147 20.67 -3.92 -6.00
C PHE A 147 21.62 -3.87 -4.80
N GLY A 148 22.57 -4.79 -4.69
CA GLY A 148 23.58 -4.77 -3.63
C GLY A 148 24.42 -3.50 -3.63
N ASP A 149 24.90 -3.08 -4.79
CA ASP A 149 25.65 -1.86 -4.97
C ASP A 149 24.85 -0.61 -4.58
N VAL A 150 23.59 -0.51 -5.03
CA VAL A 150 22.73 0.64 -4.70
C VAL A 150 22.42 0.66 -3.22
N LEU A 151 22.01 -0.45 -2.59
CA LEU A 151 21.74 -0.53 -1.16
C LEU A 151 22.96 -0.14 -0.33
N SER A 152 24.16 -0.57 -0.72
CA SER A 152 25.41 -0.18 -0.06
C SER A 152 25.68 1.32 -0.17
N LYS A 153 25.44 1.91 -1.35
CA LYS A 153 25.63 3.36 -1.58
C LYS A 153 24.61 4.22 -0.85
N MET A 154 23.38 3.71 -0.66
CA MET A 154 22.28 4.44 -0.01
C MET A 154 22.30 4.30 1.52
N ARG A 155 23.07 3.38 2.06
CA ARG A 155 23.15 3.15 3.51
C ARG A 155 23.47 4.45 4.25
N ASP A 156 22.68 4.73 5.30
CA ASP A 156 22.82 5.93 6.15
C ASP A 156 22.70 7.26 5.40
N LYS A 157 22.02 7.26 4.25
CA LYS A 157 21.73 8.46 3.46
C LYS A 157 20.24 8.72 3.40
N MET A 158 19.87 9.99 3.37
CA MET A 158 18.51 10.45 3.11
C MET A 158 18.48 11.31 1.86
N GLU A 159 17.45 11.12 1.04
CA GLU A 159 17.14 11.99 -0.08
C GLU A 159 16.15 13.07 0.37
N PHE A 160 16.46 14.32 0.02
CA PHE A 160 15.59 15.45 0.30
C PHE A 160 15.16 16.11 -1.01
N GLY A 161 13.86 16.21 -1.21
CA GLY A 161 13.28 17.06 -2.25
C GLY A 161 13.13 18.48 -1.74
N LEU A 162 13.89 19.44 -2.31
CA LEU A 162 13.73 20.85 -2.02
C LEU A 162 12.75 21.47 -3.02
N LYS A 163 11.62 22.00 -2.54
CA LYS A 163 10.67 22.78 -3.33
C LYS A 163 10.69 24.23 -2.86
N VAL A 164 11.23 25.11 -3.68
CA VAL A 164 11.19 26.55 -3.43
C VAL A 164 9.96 27.12 -4.10
N LEU A 165 9.13 27.79 -3.33
CA LEU A 165 7.93 28.48 -3.81
C LEU A 165 8.12 29.98 -3.57
N TRP A 166 7.74 30.78 -4.55
CA TRP A 166 7.75 32.22 -4.45
C TRP A 166 6.47 32.80 -5.04
N ASP A 167 6.10 33.97 -4.56
CA ASP A 167 5.07 34.79 -5.18
C ASP A 167 5.65 35.49 -6.41
N ARG A 168 5.10 35.19 -7.58
CA ARG A 168 5.59 35.72 -8.84
C ARG A 168 5.51 37.23 -8.91
N ASP A 169 4.38 37.78 -8.48
CA ASP A 169 4.10 39.23 -8.64
C ASP A 169 5.00 40.04 -7.68
N SER A 170 5.27 39.47 -6.49
CA SER A 170 6.22 40.07 -5.54
C SER A 170 7.62 40.14 -6.13
N ILE A 171 8.13 39.00 -6.65
CA ILE A 171 9.49 38.94 -7.23
C ILE A 171 9.63 39.83 -8.46
N VAL A 172 8.61 39.84 -9.34
CA VAL A 172 8.65 40.73 -10.53
C VAL A 172 8.71 42.18 -10.08
N LYS A 173 7.97 42.57 -9.06
CA LYS A 173 8.02 43.92 -8.51
C LYS A 173 9.38 44.23 -7.89
N ASP A 174 9.95 43.31 -7.13
CA ASP A 174 11.27 43.49 -6.51
C ASP A 174 12.36 43.69 -7.58
N ILE A 175 12.32 42.87 -8.67
CA ILE A 175 13.24 43.02 -9.82
C ILE A 175 13.03 44.39 -10.52
N GLU A 176 11.77 44.80 -10.74
CA GLU A 176 11.45 46.10 -11.34
C GLU A 176 11.96 47.25 -10.50
N ASP A 177 11.89 47.14 -9.19
CA ASP A 177 12.31 48.21 -8.25
C ASP A 177 13.85 48.21 -8.06
N GLU A 178 14.55 47.08 -8.15
CA GLU A 178 16.00 46.97 -7.98
C GLU A 178 16.81 47.26 -9.25
N ASP A 179 16.26 46.97 -10.44
CA ASP A 179 16.94 47.22 -11.72
C ASP A 179 16.59 48.58 -12.33
N GLU A 180 17.53 49.52 -12.28
CA GLU A 180 17.33 50.86 -12.84
C GLU A 180 16.99 50.86 -14.32
N GLY A 181 17.49 49.90 -15.11
CA GLY A 181 17.23 49.77 -16.52
C GLY A 181 15.78 49.37 -16.80
N ILE A 182 15.27 48.40 -16.04
CA ILE A 182 13.87 47.92 -16.11
C ILE A 182 12.93 49.04 -15.65
N HIS A 183 13.26 49.69 -14.52
CA HIS A 183 12.48 50.80 -14.02
C HIS A 183 12.37 51.97 -15.00
N ARG A 184 13.48 52.32 -15.67
CA ARG A 184 13.51 53.36 -16.73
C ARG A 184 12.67 52.95 -17.94
N LEU A 185 12.83 51.70 -18.43
CA LEU A 185 12.06 51.17 -19.56
C LEU A 185 10.55 51.18 -19.27
N LYS A 186 10.15 50.79 -18.08
CA LYS A 186 8.74 50.79 -17.60
C LYS A 186 8.17 52.21 -17.65
N ASN A 187 8.91 53.17 -17.17
CA ASN A 187 8.49 54.58 -17.20
C ASN A 187 8.40 55.11 -18.63
N GLU A 188 9.31 54.78 -19.52
CA GLU A 188 9.25 55.12 -20.94
C GLU A 188 8.03 54.51 -21.65
N ILE A 189 7.73 53.22 -21.37
CA ILE A 189 6.55 52.54 -21.92
C ILE A 189 5.25 53.16 -21.38
N ALA A 190 5.20 53.51 -20.10
CA ALA A 190 4.02 54.13 -19.48
C ALA A 190 3.65 55.48 -20.11
N LEU A 191 4.63 56.20 -20.69
CA LEU A 191 4.40 57.46 -21.40
C LEU A 191 3.95 57.24 -22.85
N GLN A 192 4.06 56.03 -23.41
CA GLN A 192 3.66 55.71 -24.77
C GLN A 192 2.17 55.34 -24.84
N LYS A 193 1.50 55.69 -25.93
CA LYS A 193 0.07 55.37 -26.17
C LYS A 193 -0.08 54.69 -27.55
N GLY A 194 -1.11 53.81 -27.62
CA GLY A 194 -1.47 53.17 -28.90
C GLY A 194 -0.65 51.92 -29.25
N SER A 195 -0.44 51.71 -30.56
CA SER A 195 0.20 50.49 -31.08
C SER A 195 1.67 50.32 -30.63
N THR A 196 2.35 51.42 -30.34
CA THR A 196 3.75 51.39 -29.87
C THR A 196 3.86 50.86 -28.43
N TYR A 197 2.84 51.03 -27.61
CA TYR A 197 2.77 50.47 -26.28
C TYR A 197 2.74 48.94 -26.32
N PHE A 198 1.86 48.35 -27.17
CA PHE A 198 1.72 46.89 -27.30
C PHE A 198 2.90 46.17 -27.95
N ALA A 199 3.71 46.87 -28.75
CA ALA A 199 4.90 46.33 -29.41
C ALA A 199 6.10 46.14 -28.47
N ARG A 200 6.09 46.78 -27.26
CA ARG A 200 7.19 46.78 -26.30
C ARG A 200 6.86 46.10 -24.96
N MET A 201 5.59 45.76 -24.71
CA MET A 201 5.15 44.94 -23.57
C MET A 201 5.35 43.44 -23.89
#